data_58c2e55958a567805a53acd20424316c
#
_entry.id   58c2e55958a567805a53acd20424316c
#
_cell.length_a   1.000
_cell.length_b   1.000
_cell.length_c   1.000
_cell.angle_alpha   90.00
_cell.angle_beta   90.00
_cell.angle_gamma   90.00
#
_symmetry.space_group_name_H-M   'P 1'
#
loop_
_entity.id
_entity.type
_entity.pdbx_description
1 polymer ?
#
loop_
_entity_poly.entity_id
_entity_poly.type
_entity_poly.pdbx_seq_one_letter_code
_entity_poly.pdbx_strand_id
1 'polypeptide(L)'
;ISEANAHPQSSEEAAVVAELRAGATPVGTTPFTTAVLNGDVDNHADLAAAEALELPVEVTTDAKVIPVLWSRRLAEGLAGEVAFRNAVAPMEGSVAIAGHSAAHPDELMLALRGSGQALYIGLADDAFVIASEPYGVVEETSRYVRMDGETPSDPANANATRGQIVRLDAAAAGQVEGINRWSYDGTELPLSETDVVTAEVTTRDIDRGDHPHFLLKELGDAPSSFAKTLRGKLLE
;
A
#
# COMPACT_ATOMS: atom_id res chain seq x y z
N ILE A 1 -8.53 -18.59 6.78
CA ILE A 1 -8.42 -17.24 7.36
C ILE A 1 -8.47 -17.40 8.87
N SER A 2 -7.51 -16.83 9.59
CA SER A 2 -7.46 -16.78 11.05
C SER A 2 -7.30 -15.33 11.51
N GLU A 3 -7.68 -15.02 12.74
CA GLU A 3 -7.51 -13.69 13.33
C GLU A 3 -6.03 -13.27 13.34
N ALA A 4 -5.11 -14.20 13.65
CA ALA A 4 -3.68 -13.94 13.67
C ALA A 4 -3.10 -13.48 12.31
N ASN A 5 -3.73 -13.87 11.20
CA ASN A 5 -3.31 -13.51 9.84
C ASN A 5 -4.16 -12.40 9.23
N ALA A 6 -5.06 -11.79 9.99
CA ALA A 6 -5.85 -10.66 9.52
C ALA A 6 -5.01 -9.38 9.45
N HIS A 7 -5.34 -8.51 8.50
CA HIS A 7 -4.75 -7.18 8.41
C HIS A 7 -5.53 -6.16 9.25
N PRO A 8 -4.85 -5.12 9.77
CA PRO A 8 -3.42 -4.85 9.66
C PRO A 8 -2.55 -5.78 10.53
N GLN A 9 -1.34 -6.09 10.05
CA GLN A 9 -0.32 -6.74 10.87
C GLN A 9 0.44 -5.68 11.68
N SER A 10 0.87 -6.04 12.91
CA SER A 10 1.65 -5.16 13.80
C SER A 10 3.13 -5.53 13.84
N SER A 11 3.98 -4.62 14.36
CA SER A 11 5.42 -4.86 14.52
C SER A 11 5.80 -5.74 15.71
N GLU A 12 4.83 -6.19 16.53
CA GLU A 12 5.11 -6.97 17.72
C GLU A 12 5.62 -8.35 17.37
N GLU A 13 6.81 -8.68 17.87
CA GLU A 13 7.43 -10.01 17.75
C GLU A 13 6.91 -10.96 18.86
N ALA A 14 7.26 -12.24 18.79
CA ALA A 14 6.68 -13.30 19.63
C ALA A 14 6.79 -13.04 21.15
N ALA A 15 7.92 -12.49 21.60
CA ALA A 15 8.12 -12.18 23.01
C ALA A 15 7.13 -11.12 23.51
N VAL A 16 6.94 -10.03 22.73
CA VAL A 16 6.00 -8.94 23.07
C VAL A 16 4.56 -9.44 23.06
N VAL A 17 4.19 -10.25 22.07
CA VAL A 17 2.84 -10.85 22.00
C VAL A 17 2.59 -11.76 23.22
N ALA A 18 3.58 -12.53 23.67
CA ALA A 18 3.46 -13.37 24.86
C ALA A 18 3.26 -12.55 26.14
N GLU A 19 3.97 -11.43 26.30
CA GLU A 19 3.80 -10.51 27.43
C GLU A 19 2.40 -9.87 27.46
N LEU A 20 1.92 -9.38 26.29
CA LEU A 20 0.57 -8.83 26.17
C LEU A 20 -0.52 -9.85 26.56
N ARG A 21 -0.39 -11.09 26.12
CA ARG A 21 -1.31 -12.18 26.48
C ARG A 21 -1.28 -12.54 27.96
N ALA A 22 -0.14 -12.35 28.60
CA ALA A 22 0.00 -12.52 30.05
C ALA A 22 -0.54 -11.32 30.85
N GLY A 23 -1.09 -10.30 30.21
CA GLY A 23 -1.61 -9.08 30.83
C GLY A 23 -0.52 -8.10 31.28
N ALA A 24 0.71 -8.28 30.82
CA ALA A 24 1.79 -7.32 31.03
C ALA A 24 1.65 -6.13 30.06
N THR A 25 2.19 -4.99 30.46
CA THR A 25 2.40 -3.85 29.54
C THR A 25 3.83 -3.94 29.02
N PRO A 26 4.06 -4.34 27.76
CA PRO A 26 5.41 -4.43 27.23
C PRO A 26 6.08 -3.05 27.25
N VAL A 27 7.29 -2.99 27.71
CA VAL A 27 8.13 -1.81 27.55
C VAL A 27 8.90 -2.01 26.24
N GLY A 28 8.23 -1.70 25.13
CA GLY A 28 8.82 -1.79 23.79
C GLY A 28 9.95 -0.78 23.63
N THR A 29 11.08 -1.23 23.13
CA THR A 29 12.22 -0.39 22.74
C THR A 29 12.15 0.06 21.29
N THR A 30 11.27 -0.56 20.49
CA THR A 30 11.08 -0.27 19.08
C THR A 30 9.77 0.48 18.83
N PRO A 31 9.75 1.45 17.92
CA PRO A 31 8.51 2.15 17.55
C PRO A 31 7.45 1.17 17.03
N PHE A 32 6.22 1.30 17.52
CA PHE A 32 5.10 0.50 17.04
C PHE A 32 4.73 0.92 15.61
N THR A 33 4.63 -0.07 14.73
CA THR A 33 4.19 0.11 13.35
C THR A 33 3.12 -0.91 12.99
N THR A 34 2.28 -0.55 12.03
CA THR A 34 1.29 -1.44 11.42
C THR A 34 1.36 -1.37 9.91
N ALA A 35 1.01 -2.45 9.25
CA ALA A 35 0.93 -2.48 7.79
C ALA A 35 -0.19 -3.40 7.28
N VAL A 36 -0.71 -3.04 6.11
CA VAL A 36 -1.57 -3.89 5.28
C VAL A 36 -0.85 -4.18 3.97
N LEU A 37 -1.09 -5.35 3.41
CA LEU A 37 -0.54 -5.82 2.14
C LEU A 37 -1.66 -6.30 1.23
N ASN A 38 -1.64 -5.87 -0.01
CA ASN A 38 -2.31 -6.53 -1.13
C ASN A 38 -1.24 -7.00 -2.10
N GLY A 39 -1.11 -8.30 -2.28
CA GLY A 39 -0.05 -8.93 -3.04
C GLY A 39 0.71 -9.97 -2.22
N ASP A 40 1.92 -10.29 -2.64
CA ASP A 40 2.76 -11.32 -2.03
C ASP A 40 4.20 -10.81 -1.85
N VAL A 41 4.80 -11.07 -0.67
CA VAL A 41 6.24 -10.93 -0.42
C VAL A 41 6.88 -12.29 -0.59
N ASP A 42 7.32 -12.61 -1.81
CA ASP A 42 7.78 -13.95 -2.19
C ASP A 42 8.96 -14.45 -1.34
N ASN A 43 9.84 -13.53 -0.94
CA ASN A 43 11.04 -13.85 -0.14
C ASN A 43 10.87 -13.60 1.37
N HIS A 44 9.64 -13.53 1.89
CA HIS A 44 9.38 -13.20 3.30
C HIS A 44 10.11 -14.13 4.29
N ALA A 45 10.22 -15.43 3.97
CA ALA A 45 10.89 -16.40 4.82
C ALA A 45 12.43 -16.16 4.88
N ASP A 46 13.02 -15.82 3.74
CA ASP A 46 14.45 -15.50 3.66
C ASP A 46 14.77 -14.19 4.39
N LEU A 47 13.91 -13.19 4.26
CA LEU A 47 14.02 -11.93 5.02
C LEU A 47 13.91 -12.17 6.53
N ALA A 48 12.93 -12.97 6.95
CA ALA A 48 12.75 -13.32 8.36
C ALA A 48 13.99 -14.04 8.92
N ALA A 49 14.58 -14.96 8.16
CA ALA A 49 15.78 -15.68 8.57
C ALA A 49 17.04 -14.77 8.59
N ALA A 50 17.24 -13.96 7.55
CA ALA A 50 18.39 -13.06 7.44
C ALA A 50 18.43 -12.00 8.55
N GLU A 51 17.26 -11.49 8.94
CA GLU A 51 17.10 -10.47 9.97
C GLU A 51 16.84 -11.07 11.37
N ALA A 52 16.82 -12.40 11.49
CA ALA A 52 16.51 -13.13 12.73
C ALA A 52 15.22 -12.62 13.40
N LEU A 53 14.13 -12.55 12.64
CA LEU A 53 12.84 -12.10 13.16
C LEU A 53 12.20 -13.20 14.03
N GLU A 54 11.77 -12.84 15.20
CA GLU A 54 11.06 -13.75 16.12
C GLU A 54 9.54 -13.60 15.94
N LEU A 55 9.02 -14.12 14.83
CA LEU A 55 7.60 -14.01 14.51
C LEU A 55 6.74 -14.98 15.37
N PRO A 56 5.52 -14.58 15.81
CA PRO A 56 4.61 -15.48 16.49
C PRO A 56 4.26 -16.69 15.61
N VAL A 57 4.29 -17.90 16.17
CA VAL A 57 4.13 -19.17 15.43
C VAL A 57 2.77 -19.30 14.73
N GLU A 58 1.75 -18.64 15.26
CA GLU A 58 0.40 -18.61 14.68
C GLU A 58 0.25 -17.64 13.50
N VAL A 59 1.22 -16.73 13.30
CA VAL A 59 1.22 -15.78 12.21
C VAL A 59 2.00 -16.37 11.06
N THR A 60 1.31 -16.72 10.00
CA THR A 60 1.87 -17.39 8.81
C THR A 60 1.76 -16.52 7.55
N THR A 61 1.21 -15.30 7.67
CA THR A 61 1.14 -14.36 6.56
C THR A 61 2.50 -13.71 6.30
N ASP A 62 2.85 -13.58 5.03
CA ASP A 62 4.03 -12.87 4.54
C ASP A 62 4.01 -11.38 4.93
N ALA A 63 2.82 -10.78 5.02
CA ALA A 63 2.65 -9.39 5.42
C ALA A 63 3.29 -9.03 6.76
N LYS A 64 3.49 -10.01 7.65
CA LYS A 64 4.04 -9.79 8.99
C LYS A 64 5.46 -9.23 8.98
N VAL A 65 6.26 -9.55 7.99
CA VAL A 65 7.65 -9.06 7.91
C VAL A 65 7.71 -7.54 7.71
N ILE A 66 6.67 -6.94 7.08
CA ILE A 66 6.66 -5.52 6.73
C ILE A 66 6.76 -4.62 7.97
N PRO A 67 5.79 -4.65 8.92
CA PRO A 67 5.85 -3.78 10.07
C PRO A 67 7.03 -4.11 11.00
N VAL A 68 7.43 -5.38 11.13
CA VAL A 68 8.55 -5.77 11.99
C VAL A 68 9.86 -5.17 11.47
N LEU A 69 10.15 -5.32 10.18
CA LEU A 69 11.35 -4.74 9.56
C LEU A 69 11.33 -3.21 9.67
N TRP A 70 10.20 -2.58 9.39
CA TRP A 70 10.09 -1.13 9.49
C TRP A 70 10.34 -0.61 10.90
N SER A 71 9.74 -1.23 11.91
CA SER A 71 9.97 -0.91 13.33
C SER A 71 11.45 -1.02 13.71
N ARG A 72 12.14 -2.07 13.25
CA ARG A 72 13.59 -2.23 13.48
C ARG A 72 14.41 -1.12 12.83
N ARG A 73 14.10 -0.74 11.60
CA ARG A 73 14.79 0.37 10.90
C ARG A 73 14.57 1.72 11.59
N LEU A 74 13.37 1.96 12.12
CA LEU A 74 13.11 3.14 12.96
C LEU A 74 13.94 3.11 14.26
N ALA A 75 14.08 1.95 14.89
CA ALA A 75 14.88 1.79 16.10
C ALA A 75 16.38 2.02 15.85
N GLU A 76 16.86 1.84 14.64
CA GLU A 76 18.23 2.21 14.20
C GLU A 76 18.42 3.73 14.09
N GLY A 77 17.37 4.53 14.27
CA GLY A 77 17.42 5.99 14.21
C GLY A 77 17.30 6.57 12.80
N LEU A 78 16.87 5.77 11.82
CA LEU A 78 16.62 6.26 10.47
C LEU A 78 15.37 7.17 10.43
N ALA A 79 15.38 8.16 9.54
CA ALA A 79 14.21 8.99 9.26
C ALA A 79 13.03 8.14 8.75
N GLY A 80 11.79 8.57 9.01
CA GLY A 80 10.58 7.78 8.80
C GLY A 80 10.49 7.16 7.40
N GLU A 81 10.66 7.96 6.34
CA GLU A 81 10.59 7.48 4.95
C GLU A 81 11.80 6.60 4.58
N VAL A 82 13.00 6.91 5.09
CA VAL A 82 14.20 6.09 4.86
C VAL A 82 14.05 4.73 5.54
N ALA A 83 13.55 4.71 6.79
CA ALA A 83 13.28 3.49 7.52
C ALA A 83 12.26 2.60 6.79
N PHE A 84 11.15 3.18 6.32
CA PHE A 84 10.15 2.45 5.56
C PHE A 84 10.72 1.90 4.25
N ARG A 85 11.39 2.75 3.47
CA ARG A 85 12.03 2.36 2.22
C ARG A 85 13.03 1.23 2.41
N ASN A 86 13.91 1.32 3.43
CA ASN A 86 14.89 0.27 3.72
C ASN A 86 14.24 -1.03 4.19
N ALA A 87 13.05 -0.98 4.79
CA ALA A 87 12.30 -2.17 5.14
C ALA A 87 11.68 -2.86 3.92
N VAL A 88 11.13 -2.09 2.95
CA VAL A 88 10.42 -2.66 1.80
C VAL A 88 11.30 -2.88 0.57
N ALA A 89 12.45 -2.21 0.47
CA ALA A 89 13.34 -2.31 -0.69
C ALA A 89 13.83 -3.76 -0.98
N PRO A 90 14.18 -4.58 0.03
CA PRO A 90 14.65 -5.95 -0.21
C PRO A 90 13.51 -6.95 -0.50
N MET A 91 12.24 -6.54 -0.40
CA MET A 91 11.12 -7.44 -0.66
C MET A 91 11.00 -7.75 -2.16
N GLU A 92 10.77 -9.02 -2.48
CA GLU A 92 10.51 -9.50 -3.83
C GLU A 92 9.03 -9.83 -3.98
N GLY A 93 8.52 -9.78 -5.21
CA GLY A 93 7.12 -10.02 -5.52
C GLY A 93 6.38 -8.78 -6.00
N SER A 94 5.06 -8.88 -6.08
CA SER A 94 4.17 -7.77 -6.44
C SER A 94 3.43 -7.30 -5.19
N VAL A 95 3.69 -6.08 -4.77
CA VAL A 95 3.21 -5.58 -3.47
C VAL A 95 2.56 -4.21 -3.60
N ALA A 96 1.40 -4.05 -2.94
CA ALA A 96 0.80 -2.78 -2.60
C ALA A 96 0.66 -2.72 -1.07
N ILE A 97 1.38 -1.82 -0.45
CA ILE A 97 1.52 -1.71 1.00
C ILE A 97 1.01 -0.36 1.45
N ALA A 98 0.26 -0.33 2.56
CA ALA A 98 0.02 0.87 3.33
C ALA A 98 0.43 0.62 4.79
N GLY A 99 1.11 1.58 5.41
CA GLY A 99 1.63 1.42 6.75
C GLY A 99 1.64 2.72 7.55
N HIS A 100 1.48 2.56 8.87
CA HIS A 100 1.46 3.65 9.83
C HIS A 100 2.44 3.38 10.97
N SER A 101 3.05 4.44 11.51
CA SER A 101 3.99 4.36 12.64
C SER A 101 3.57 5.28 13.77
N ALA A 102 3.60 4.78 15.00
CA ALA A 102 3.39 5.60 16.19
C ALA A 102 4.50 6.65 16.41
N ALA A 103 5.68 6.48 15.78
CA ALA A 103 6.75 7.49 15.82
C ALA A 103 6.45 8.69 14.91
N HIS A 104 5.60 8.52 13.91
CA HIS A 104 5.19 9.55 12.94
C HIS A 104 3.66 9.50 12.74
N PRO A 105 2.87 9.93 13.75
CA PRO A 105 1.42 9.71 13.75
C PRO A 105 0.66 10.49 12.67
N ASP A 106 1.26 11.53 12.13
CA ASP A 106 0.67 12.39 11.09
C ASP A 106 1.07 11.96 9.67
N GLU A 107 1.74 10.80 9.54
CA GLU A 107 2.21 10.29 8.25
C GLU A 107 1.63 8.91 7.94
N LEU A 108 1.23 8.69 6.69
CA LEU A 108 0.92 7.36 6.15
C LEU A 108 1.92 7.03 5.04
N MET A 109 2.54 5.85 5.13
CA MET A 109 3.49 5.37 4.15
C MET A 109 2.82 4.38 3.20
N LEU A 110 3.08 4.54 1.89
CA LEU A 110 2.63 3.62 0.85
C LEU A 110 3.84 3.09 0.07
N ALA A 111 3.74 1.86 -0.41
CA ALA A 111 4.70 1.31 -1.36
C ALA A 111 3.98 0.48 -2.42
N LEU A 112 4.38 0.64 -3.67
CA LEU A 112 3.86 -0.12 -4.80
C LEU A 112 5.00 -0.61 -5.67
N ARG A 113 5.07 -1.91 -5.94
CA ARG A 113 6.02 -2.54 -6.86
C ARG A 113 5.34 -3.67 -7.62
N GLY A 114 5.69 -3.81 -8.90
CA GLY A 114 5.14 -4.82 -9.81
C GLY A 114 3.85 -4.39 -10.47
N SER A 115 3.45 -5.13 -11.51
CA SER A 115 2.29 -4.82 -12.36
C SER A 115 0.98 -5.44 -11.89
N GLY A 116 1.04 -6.32 -10.88
CA GLY A 116 -0.13 -7.07 -10.41
C GLY A 116 -1.08 -6.29 -9.51
N GLN A 117 -0.63 -5.16 -8.98
CA GLN A 117 -1.35 -4.36 -8.00
C GLN A 117 -1.46 -2.89 -8.44
N ALA A 118 -2.39 -2.16 -7.82
CA ALA A 118 -2.55 -0.73 -8.01
C ALA A 118 -2.86 -0.04 -6.68
N LEU A 119 -2.49 1.24 -6.58
CA LEU A 119 -2.91 2.14 -5.50
C LEU A 119 -3.34 3.47 -6.08
N TYR A 120 -4.46 3.95 -5.60
CA TYR A 120 -5.06 5.24 -5.92
C TYR A 120 -5.10 6.09 -4.66
N ILE A 121 -4.66 7.33 -4.77
CA ILE A 121 -4.65 8.31 -3.68
C ILE A 121 -5.68 9.37 -4.05
N GLY A 122 -6.87 9.27 -3.51
CA GLY A 122 -7.94 10.26 -3.68
C GLY A 122 -7.63 11.53 -2.88
N LEU A 123 -7.88 12.68 -3.50
CA LEU A 123 -7.70 14.00 -2.95
C LEU A 123 -9.08 14.55 -2.56
N ALA A 124 -9.56 14.23 -1.35
CA ALA A 124 -10.77 14.80 -0.79
C ALA A 124 -10.50 16.19 -0.17
N ASP A 125 -11.52 16.90 0.29
CA ASP A 125 -11.37 18.30 0.76
C ASP A 125 -10.38 18.43 1.93
N ASP A 126 -10.35 17.46 2.85
CA ASP A 126 -9.55 17.46 4.07
C ASP A 126 -8.92 16.09 4.39
N ALA A 127 -8.89 15.17 3.40
CA ALA A 127 -8.42 13.81 3.61
C ALA A 127 -7.76 13.22 2.35
N PHE A 128 -6.85 12.25 2.58
CA PHE A 128 -6.45 11.31 1.56
C PHE A 128 -7.29 10.04 1.66
N VAL A 129 -7.77 9.54 0.53
CA VAL A 129 -8.51 8.28 0.43
C VAL A 129 -7.67 7.28 -0.36
N ILE A 130 -7.27 6.18 0.27
CA ILE A 130 -6.40 5.19 -0.37
C ILE A 130 -7.21 3.95 -0.72
N ALA A 131 -7.15 3.55 -2.00
CA ALA A 131 -7.81 2.35 -2.49
C ALA A 131 -6.97 1.62 -3.54
N SER A 132 -7.22 0.32 -3.71
CA SER A 132 -6.61 -0.49 -4.76
C SER A 132 -7.31 -0.35 -6.11
N GLU A 133 -8.49 0.28 -6.13
CA GLU A 133 -9.31 0.51 -7.32
C GLU A 133 -9.88 1.94 -7.32
N PRO A 134 -10.11 2.58 -8.49
CA PRO A 134 -10.64 3.93 -8.53
C PRO A 134 -12.04 4.05 -7.91
N TYR A 135 -12.84 2.98 -7.95
CA TYR A 135 -14.15 2.93 -7.30
C TYR A 135 -14.11 3.18 -5.80
N GLY A 136 -12.99 2.81 -5.14
CA GLY A 136 -12.82 3.04 -3.71
C GLY A 136 -12.59 4.51 -3.34
N VAL A 137 -12.32 5.39 -4.30
CA VAL A 137 -12.11 6.83 -4.05
C VAL A 137 -13.24 7.71 -4.54
N VAL A 138 -14.02 7.26 -5.56
CA VAL A 138 -15.00 8.14 -6.27
C VAL A 138 -16.22 8.51 -5.45
N GLU A 139 -16.51 7.85 -4.34
CA GLU A 139 -17.58 8.25 -3.43
C GLU A 139 -17.21 9.51 -2.63
N GLU A 140 -15.91 9.71 -2.36
CA GLU A 140 -15.41 10.83 -1.57
C GLU A 140 -14.81 11.94 -2.45
N THR A 141 -14.17 11.58 -3.56
CA THR A 141 -13.55 12.54 -4.47
C THR A 141 -13.41 12.00 -5.88
N SER A 142 -13.60 12.87 -6.88
CA SER A 142 -13.30 12.53 -8.29
C SER A 142 -11.82 12.73 -8.65
N ARG A 143 -11.01 13.37 -7.79
CA ARG A 143 -9.61 13.68 -8.05
C ARG A 143 -8.72 12.66 -7.36
N TYR A 144 -7.79 12.08 -8.10
CA TYR A 144 -6.83 11.13 -7.53
C TYR A 144 -5.49 11.15 -8.25
N VAL A 145 -4.44 10.70 -7.54
CA VAL A 145 -3.15 10.33 -8.10
C VAL A 145 -3.07 8.81 -8.13
N ARG A 146 -2.67 8.25 -9.27
CA ARG A 146 -2.41 6.82 -9.39
C ARG A 146 -0.94 6.54 -9.16
N MET A 147 -0.63 5.59 -8.29
CA MET A 147 0.72 5.03 -8.20
C MET A 147 0.96 4.02 -9.34
N ASP A 148 2.21 3.89 -9.76
CA ASP A 148 2.64 2.94 -10.78
C ASP A 148 3.81 2.08 -10.24
N GLY A 149 3.58 0.77 -10.10
CA GLY A 149 4.55 -0.20 -9.60
C GLY A 149 5.70 -0.50 -10.57
N GLU A 150 5.59 -0.05 -11.82
CA GLU A 150 6.60 -0.26 -12.86
C GLU A 150 7.41 1.01 -13.19
N THR A 151 7.15 2.13 -12.52
CA THR A 151 7.93 3.36 -12.73
C THR A 151 9.40 3.14 -12.43
N PRO A 152 10.31 3.29 -13.41
CA PRO A 152 11.74 3.17 -13.16
C PRO A 152 12.28 4.42 -12.46
N SER A 153 13.30 4.25 -11.62
CA SER A 153 14.03 5.38 -11.00
C SER A 153 14.80 6.21 -12.04
N ASP A 154 15.27 5.57 -13.10
CA ASP A 154 15.89 6.20 -14.26
C ASP A 154 15.32 5.58 -15.55
N PRO A 155 14.49 6.31 -16.31
CA PRO A 155 13.91 5.82 -17.56
C PRO A 155 14.93 5.43 -18.63
N ALA A 156 16.16 5.98 -18.55
CA ALA A 156 17.23 5.68 -19.50
C ALA A 156 17.97 4.37 -19.15
N ASN A 157 17.79 3.84 -17.94
CA ASN A 157 18.46 2.63 -17.46
C ASN A 157 17.48 1.46 -17.37
N ALA A 158 17.61 0.48 -18.26
CA ALA A 158 16.75 -0.71 -18.26
C ALA A 158 16.82 -1.54 -16.96
N ASN A 159 17.90 -1.39 -16.18
CA ASN A 159 18.13 -2.10 -14.92
C ASN A 159 17.81 -1.21 -13.69
N ALA A 160 17.24 -0.04 -13.88
CA ALA A 160 16.84 0.81 -12.77
C ALA A 160 15.80 0.11 -11.88
N THR A 161 15.84 0.40 -10.58
CA THR A 161 14.80 -0.06 -9.67
C THR A 161 13.44 0.46 -10.12
N ARG A 162 12.41 -0.35 -9.91
CA ARG A 162 11.04 0.00 -10.30
C ARG A 162 10.14 0.07 -9.08
N GLY A 163 9.08 0.84 -9.23
CA GLY A 163 8.08 1.05 -8.19
C GLY A 163 8.17 2.39 -7.51
N GLN A 164 7.20 2.67 -6.68
CA GLN A 164 7.04 3.95 -6.00
C GLN A 164 6.83 3.75 -4.51
N ILE A 165 7.41 4.66 -3.73
CA ILE A 165 7.17 4.83 -2.30
C ILE A 165 6.59 6.22 -2.11
N VAL A 166 5.55 6.33 -1.31
CA VAL A 166 4.85 7.59 -1.05
C VAL A 166 4.71 7.79 0.46
N ARG A 167 4.93 9.03 0.89
CA ARG A 167 4.51 9.53 2.19
C ARG A 167 3.36 10.51 2.00
N LEU A 168 2.31 10.31 2.74
CA LEU A 168 1.18 11.23 2.85
C LEU A 168 1.30 11.97 4.18
N ASP A 169 1.25 13.29 4.13
CA ASP A 169 1.36 14.18 5.28
C ASP A 169 -0.03 14.74 5.63
N ALA A 170 -0.50 14.46 6.85
CA ALA A 170 -1.80 14.93 7.33
C ALA A 170 -1.92 16.44 7.36
N ALA A 171 -0.80 17.17 7.51
CA ALA A 171 -0.81 18.64 7.52
C ALA A 171 -1.27 19.27 6.20
N ALA A 172 -1.16 18.51 5.09
CA ALA A 172 -1.63 18.92 3.77
C ALA A 172 -2.57 17.86 3.16
N ALA A 173 -3.45 17.30 4.00
CA ALA A 173 -4.40 16.29 3.59
C ALA A 173 -5.29 16.78 2.42
N GLY A 174 -5.50 15.92 1.43
CA GLY A 174 -6.27 16.25 0.23
C GLY A 174 -5.55 17.13 -0.80
N GLN A 175 -4.32 17.59 -0.53
CA GLN A 175 -3.53 18.43 -1.43
C GLN A 175 -2.36 17.65 -2.03
N VAL A 176 -1.96 18.02 -3.26
CA VAL A 176 -0.81 17.38 -3.94
C VAL A 176 0.49 17.60 -3.17
N GLU A 177 0.64 18.74 -2.50
CA GLU A 177 1.79 19.09 -1.67
C GLU A 177 1.98 18.18 -0.46
N GLY A 178 0.91 17.51 -0.01
CA GLY A 178 0.96 16.51 1.06
C GLY A 178 1.46 15.14 0.59
N ILE A 179 1.74 14.97 -0.71
CA ILE A 179 2.21 13.72 -1.29
C ILE A 179 3.69 13.86 -1.65
N ASN A 180 4.55 13.16 -0.93
CA ASN A 180 5.96 13.04 -1.27
C ASN A 180 6.21 11.66 -1.89
N ARG A 181 6.89 11.61 -3.03
CA ARG A 181 7.07 10.37 -3.81
C ARG A 181 8.54 10.12 -4.15
N TRP A 182 8.96 8.88 -3.98
CA TRP A 182 10.30 8.39 -4.31
C TRP A 182 10.23 7.07 -5.05
N SER A 183 11.29 6.73 -5.75
CA SER A 183 11.55 5.35 -6.16
C SER A 183 12.17 4.53 -5.01
N TYR A 184 12.27 3.23 -5.20
CA TYR A 184 12.83 2.33 -4.19
C TYR A 184 14.33 2.55 -3.89
N ASP A 185 15.08 3.22 -4.75
CA ASP A 185 16.47 3.62 -4.51
C ASP A 185 16.60 5.00 -3.82
N GLY A 186 15.47 5.67 -3.59
CA GLY A 186 15.41 6.97 -2.94
C GLY A 186 15.48 8.16 -3.88
N THR A 187 15.50 7.94 -5.20
CA THR A 187 15.35 9.03 -6.18
C THR A 187 13.99 9.69 -6.02
N GLU A 188 13.96 10.99 -5.82
CA GLU A 188 12.71 11.75 -5.76
C GLU A 188 11.97 11.71 -7.10
N LEU A 189 10.66 11.50 -7.03
CA LEU A 189 9.75 11.51 -8.17
C LEU A 189 8.74 12.64 -7.97
N PRO A 190 9.06 13.87 -8.40
CA PRO A 190 8.21 15.02 -8.15
C PRO A 190 6.77 14.81 -8.63
N LEU A 191 5.82 15.33 -7.88
CA LEU A 191 4.40 15.34 -8.20
C LEU A 191 3.94 16.78 -8.46
N SER A 192 2.98 16.91 -9.36
CA SER A 192 2.36 18.18 -9.70
C SER A 192 0.87 17.99 -9.99
N GLU A 193 0.11 19.06 -10.15
CA GLU A 193 -1.30 19.01 -10.54
C GLU A 193 -1.53 18.28 -11.89
N THR A 194 -0.51 18.17 -12.75
CA THR A 194 -0.62 17.42 -14.01
C THR A 194 -0.65 15.90 -13.82
N ASP A 195 -0.25 15.40 -12.64
CA ASP A 195 -0.34 13.98 -12.26
C ASP A 195 -1.72 13.62 -11.69
N VAL A 196 -2.54 14.64 -11.38
CA VAL A 196 -3.89 14.44 -10.86
C VAL A 196 -4.83 14.08 -11.99
N VAL A 197 -5.52 12.98 -11.82
CA VAL A 197 -6.53 12.48 -12.76
C VAL A 197 -7.92 12.76 -12.18
N THR A 198 -8.84 13.19 -13.03
CA THR A 198 -10.26 13.25 -12.68
C THR A 198 -10.94 11.94 -13.11
N ALA A 199 -11.60 11.29 -12.19
CA ALA A 199 -12.29 10.03 -12.45
C ALA A 199 -13.38 10.21 -13.52
N GLU A 200 -13.33 9.37 -14.53
CA GLU A 200 -14.44 9.22 -15.50
C GLU A 200 -15.55 8.30 -14.95
N VAL A 201 -15.21 7.53 -13.90
CA VAL A 201 -16.13 6.63 -13.19
C VAL A 201 -16.98 7.45 -12.22
N THR A 202 -18.26 7.17 -12.18
CA THR A 202 -19.20 7.87 -11.29
C THR A 202 -19.78 6.89 -10.27
N THR A 203 -20.37 7.42 -9.19
CA THR A 203 -21.12 6.61 -8.20
C THR A 203 -22.23 5.79 -8.83
N ARG A 204 -22.76 6.19 -10.01
CA ARG A 204 -23.72 5.41 -10.79
C ARG A 204 -23.16 4.07 -11.28
N ASP A 205 -21.87 4.02 -11.57
CA ASP A 205 -21.22 2.80 -12.09
C ASP A 205 -21.07 1.73 -11.01
N ILE A 206 -21.04 2.17 -9.73
CA ILE A 206 -21.00 1.28 -8.57
C ILE A 206 -22.38 1.01 -7.96
N ASP A 207 -23.44 1.64 -8.49
CA ASP A 207 -24.80 1.38 -8.03
C ASP A 207 -25.27 -0.01 -8.48
N ARG A 208 -25.78 -0.78 -7.54
CA ARG A 208 -26.34 -2.11 -7.81
C ARG A 208 -27.62 -2.02 -8.67
N GLY A 209 -28.31 -0.89 -8.66
CA GLY A 209 -29.62 -0.74 -9.27
C GLY A 209 -30.64 -1.72 -8.69
N ASP A 210 -31.55 -2.21 -9.53
CA ASP A 210 -32.60 -3.16 -9.14
C ASP A 210 -32.13 -4.62 -9.03
N HIS A 211 -30.83 -4.88 -9.21
CA HIS A 211 -30.29 -6.24 -9.12
C HIS A 211 -30.21 -6.70 -7.65
N PRO A 212 -30.57 -7.96 -7.33
CA PRO A 212 -30.52 -8.49 -5.97
C PRO A 212 -29.09 -8.58 -5.42
N HIS A 213 -28.08 -8.73 -6.31
CA HIS A 213 -26.66 -8.84 -5.98
C HIS A 213 -25.80 -8.14 -7.02
N PHE A 214 -24.68 -7.51 -6.60
CA PHE A 214 -23.68 -6.93 -7.51
C PHE A 214 -23.18 -7.95 -8.54
N LEU A 215 -22.86 -9.17 -8.12
CA LEU A 215 -22.43 -10.23 -9.02
C LEU A 215 -23.41 -10.48 -10.17
N LEU A 216 -24.72 -10.43 -9.92
CA LEU A 216 -25.73 -10.62 -10.97
C LEU A 216 -25.74 -9.46 -11.96
N LYS A 217 -25.57 -8.22 -11.48
CA LYS A 217 -25.41 -7.05 -12.33
C LYS A 217 -24.19 -7.21 -13.23
N GLU A 218 -23.01 -7.49 -12.64
CA GLU A 218 -21.76 -7.62 -13.36
C GLU A 218 -21.75 -8.76 -14.38
N LEU A 219 -22.35 -9.90 -14.05
CA LEU A 219 -22.56 -10.99 -15.00
C LEU A 219 -23.44 -10.57 -16.19
N GLY A 220 -24.45 -9.75 -15.92
CA GLY A 220 -25.31 -9.17 -16.97
C GLY A 220 -24.57 -8.17 -17.86
N ASP A 221 -23.65 -7.40 -17.30
CA ASP A 221 -22.85 -6.37 -17.98
C ASP A 221 -21.64 -6.97 -18.73
N ALA A 222 -21.17 -8.16 -18.34
CA ALA A 222 -19.98 -8.80 -18.89
C ALA A 222 -19.95 -8.87 -20.42
N PRO A 223 -21.04 -9.23 -21.16
CA PRO A 223 -21.01 -9.28 -22.62
C PRO A 223 -20.76 -7.90 -23.25
N SER A 224 -21.34 -6.85 -22.69
CA SER A 224 -21.15 -5.48 -23.19
C SER A 224 -19.77 -4.93 -22.87
N SER A 225 -19.24 -5.22 -21.70
CA SER A 225 -17.89 -4.88 -21.27
C SER A 225 -16.85 -5.56 -22.13
N PHE A 226 -17.02 -6.87 -22.38
CA PHE A 226 -16.15 -7.64 -23.27
C PHE A 226 -16.16 -7.09 -24.71
N ALA A 227 -17.34 -6.75 -25.23
CA ALA A 227 -17.48 -6.16 -26.57
C ALA A 227 -16.79 -4.79 -26.67
N LYS A 228 -16.84 -3.95 -25.63
CA LYS A 228 -16.12 -2.66 -25.57
C LYS A 228 -14.60 -2.88 -25.59
N THR A 229 -14.11 -3.81 -24.77
CA THR A 229 -12.68 -4.14 -24.70
C THR A 229 -12.16 -4.67 -26.05
N LEU A 230 -12.91 -5.54 -26.72
CA LEU A 230 -12.54 -6.04 -28.05
C LEU A 230 -12.48 -4.91 -29.09
N ARG A 231 -13.43 -3.99 -29.10
CA ARG A 231 -13.43 -2.85 -30.03
C ARG A 231 -12.20 -1.97 -29.85
N GLY A 232 -11.82 -1.65 -28.60
CA GLY A 232 -10.63 -0.87 -28.31
C GLY A 232 -9.31 -1.57 -28.69
N LYS A 233 -9.29 -2.91 -28.70
CA LYS A 233 -8.08 -3.70 -29.02
C LYS A 233 -7.96 -4.11 -30.48
N LEU A 234 -9.06 -4.14 -31.24
CA LEU A 234 -9.09 -4.63 -32.63
C LEU A 234 -9.21 -3.50 -33.67
N LEU A 235 -9.47 -2.25 -33.23
CA LEU A 235 -9.65 -1.11 -34.11
C LEU A 235 -8.51 -0.09 -34.00
N GLU A 236 -7.46 -0.39 -33.22
CA GLU A 236 -6.16 0.25 -33.27
C GLU A 236 -5.23 -0.58 -34.20
#